data_e281b1dd8e7d93ae52d9c427a4d7304e
#
_entry.id   e281b1dd8e7d93ae52d9c427a4d7304e
#
_cell.length_a   1.000
_cell.length_b   1.000
_cell.length_c   1.000
_cell.angle_alpha   90.00
_cell.angle_beta   90.00
_cell.angle_gamma   90.00
#
_symmetry.space_group_name_H-M   'P 1'
#
loop_
_entity.id
_entity.type
_entity.pdbx_description
1 polymer ?
#
loop_
_entity_poly.entity_id
_entity_poly.type
_entity_poly.pdbx_seq_one_letter_code
_entity_poly.pdbx_strand_id
1 'polypeptide(L)' 'MSEIITVNASGLSCPQPVLETKKVLDRLSSGRVEVLVDTATSRNNVSRFGGNKGWRVSVEEREGGYKVILEK' A
#
# COMPACT_ATOMS: atom_id res chain seq x y z
N MET A 1 -18.62 -1.20 8.94
CA MET A 1 -17.93 -2.39 8.44
C MET A 1 -16.63 -1.99 7.77
N SER A 2 -15.58 -2.73 8.03
CA SER A 2 -14.32 -2.44 7.40
C SER A 2 -14.27 -3.04 6.00
N GLU A 3 -13.80 -2.27 5.04
CA GLU A 3 -13.58 -2.73 3.68
C GLU A 3 -12.12 -3.13 3.54
N ILE A 4 -11.88 -4.18 2.77
CA ILE A 4 -10.55 -4.60 2.40
C ILE A 4 -10.39 -4.33 0.90
N ILE A 5 -9.47 -3.45 0.56
CA ILE A 5 -9.21 -3.10 -0.83
C ILE A 5 -7.81 -3.55 -1.17
N THR A 6 -7.67 -4.27 -2.28
CA THR A 6 -6.37 -4.72 -2.75
C THR A 6 -5.96 -3.88 -3.95
N VAL A 7 -4.77 -3.30 -3.87
CA VAL A 7 -4.19 -2.52 -4.96
C VAL A 7 -3.03 -3.32 -5.55
N ASN A 8 -3.13 -3.70 -6.80
CA ASN A 8 -2.05 -4.42 -7.47
C ASN A 8 -1.14 -3.41 -8.14
N ALA A 9 -0.01 -3.11 -7.51
CA ALA A 9 0.97 -2.17 -8.02
C ALA A 9 2.25 -2.89 -8.47
N SER A 10 2.20 -4.20 -8.61
CA SER A 10 3.33 -4.97 -9.12
C SER A 10 3.61 -4.58 -10.57
N GLY A 11 4.87 -4.43 -10.91
CA GLY A 11 5.27 -4.04 -12.26
C GLY A 11 5.21 -2.55 -12.52
N LEU A 12 4.74 -1.76 -11.57
CA LEU A 12 4.72 -0.31 -11.72
C LEU A 12 6.01 0.30 -11.21
N SER A 13 6.48 1.32 -11.91
CA SER A 13 7.67 2.06 -11.50
C SER A 13 7.32 3.13 -10.48
N CYS A 14 8.24 3.39 -9.55
CA CYS A 14 8.11 4.51 -8.64
C CYS A 14 8.03 5.81 -9.47
N PRO A 15 7.08 6.73 -9.19
CA PRO A 15 6.24 6.82 -7.99
C PRO A 15 4.83 6.25 -8.14
N GLN A 16 4.55 5.46 -9.18
CA GLN A 16 3.19 4.99 -9.45
C GLN A 16 2.57 4.17 -8.32
N PRO A 17 3.29 3.24 -7.65
CA PRO A 17 2.68 2.53 -6.52
C PRO A 17 2.17 3.46 -5.44
N VAL A 18 2.91 4.54 -5.16
CA VAL A 18 2.51 5.54 -4.18
C VAL A 18 1.27 6.29 -4.65
N LEU A 19 1.23 6.66 -5.93
CA LEU A 19 0.09 7.38 -6.49
C LEU A 19 -1.18 6.54 -6.45
N GLU A 20 -1.07 5.25 -6.78
CA GLU A 20 -2.21 4.35 -6.71
C GLU A 20 -2.70 4.19 -5.27
N THR A 21 -1.78 4.07 -4.33
CA THR A 21 -2.12 3.99 -2.92
C THR A 21 -2.82 5.27 -2.47
N LYS A 22 -2.32 6.42 -2.88
CA LYS A 22 -2.92 7.71 -2.53
C LYS A 22 -4.36 7.80 -2.98
N LYS A 23 -4.65 7.38 -4.21
CA LYS A 23 -6.01 7.41 -4.75
C LYS A 23 -6.97 6.62 -3.86
N VAL A 24 -6.54 5.46 -3.39
CA VAL A 24 -7.37 4.62 -2.54
C VAL A 24 -7.51 5.22 -1.15
N LEU A 25 -6.42 5.66 -0.54
CA LEU A 25 -6.45 6.21 0.81
C LEU A 25 -7.27 7.50 0.89
N ASP A 26 -7.24 8.32 -0.15
CA ASP A 26 -8.00 9.57 -0.17
C ASP A 26 -9.51 9.31 -0.20
N ARG A 27 -9.93 8.13 -0.64
CA ARG A 27 -11.34 7.75 -0.71
C ARG A 27 -11.85 7.13 0.58
N LEU A 28 -10.95 6.75 1.47
CA LEU A 28 -11.29 6.04 2.70
C LEU A 28 -10.89 6.84 3.92
N SER A 29 -11.79 6.90 4.89
CA SER A 29 -11.45 7.47 6.20
C SER A 29 -10.93 6.40 7.15
N SER A 30 -11.26 5.15 6.87
CA SER A 30 -10.80 4.01 7.67
C SER A 30 -10.96 2.74 6.84
N GLY A 31 -10.40 1.64 7.33
CA GLY A 31 -10.50 0.35 6.68
C GLY A 31 -9.14 -0.31 6.54
N ARG A 32 -9.02 -1.20 5.58
CA ARG A 32 -7.78 -1.92 5.33
C ARG A 32 -7.48 -1.90 3.83
N VAL A 33 -6.24 -1.56 3.51
CA VAL A 33 -5.77 -1.54 2.13
C VAL A 33 -4.53 -2.42 2.05
N GLU A 34 -4.51 -3.32 1.06
CA GLU A 34 -3.36 -4.18 0.81
C GLU A 34 -2.77 -3.79 -0.54
N VAL A 35 -1.53 -3.37 -0.53
CA VAL A 35 -0.84 -2.93 -1.74
C VAL A 35 0.21 -3.96 -2.12
N LEU A 36 0.10 -4.51 -3.31
CA LEU A 36 1.04 -5.50 -3.81
C LEU A 36 2.10 -4.79 -4.64
N VAL A 37 3.37 -4.99 -4.25
CA VAL A 37 4.51 -4.39 -4.96
C VAL A 37 5.56 -5.47 -5.19
N ASP A 38 6.44 -5.24 -6.16
CA ASP A 38 7.43 -6.24 -6.53
C ASP A 38 8.88 -5.83 -6.23
N THR A 39 9.08 -4.65 -5.66
CA THR A 39 10.42 -4.19 -5.31
C THR A 39 10.47 -3.67 -3.89
N ALA A 40 11.66 -3.73 -3.28
CA ALA A 40 11.86 -3.20 -1.94
C ALA A 40 11.69 -1.67 -1.93
N THR A 41 12.09 -1.01 -3.01
CA THR A 41 11.93 0.45 -3.11
C THR A 41 10.46 0.84 -3.08
N SER A 42 9.63 0.17 -3.86
CA SER A 42 8.18 0.44 -3.86
C SER A 42 7.57 0.13 -2.51
N ARG A 43 7.97 -0.99 -1.90
CA ARG A 43 7.51 -1.36 -0.56
C ARG A 43 7.80 -0.24 0.44
N ASN A 44 9.03 0.28 0.43
CA ASN A 44 9.42 1.32 1.37
C ASN A 44 8.67 2.62 1.12
N ASN A 45 8.49 2.99 -0.14
CA ASN A 45 7.80 4.22 -0.49
C ASN A 45 6.33 4.18 -0.10
N VAL A 46 5.65 3.07 -0.37
CA VAL A 46 4.25 2.92 0.00
C VAL A 46 4.10 2.90 1.51
N SER A 47 4.99 2.20 2.21
CA SER A 47 4.97 2.14 3.67
C SER A 47 5.13 3.52 4.28
N ARG A 48 6.06 4.30 3.78
CA ARG A 48 6.30 5.65 4.28
C ARG A 48 5.08 6.54 4.03
N PHE A 49 4.52 6.45 2.84
CA PHE A 49 3.36 7.26 2.49
C PHE A 49 2.17 6.94 3.40
N GLY A 50 1.87 5.66 3.59
CA GLY A 50 0.77 5.25 4.46
C GLY A 50 0.97 5.71 5.89
N GLY A 51 2.19 5.56 6.40
CA GLY A 51 2.51 6.01 7.75
C GLY A 51 2.34 7.52 7.91
N ASN A 52 2.73 8.28 6.90
CA ASN A 52 2.57 9.74 6.93
C ASN A 52 1.10 10.17 6.91
N LYS A 53 0.22 9.34 6.39
CA LYS A 53 -1.22 9.60 6.37
C LYS A 53 -1.92 9.13 7.65
N GLY A 54 -1.18 8.60 8.60
CA GLY A 54 -1.74 8.15 9.87
C GLY A 54 -2.25 6.72 9.86
N TRP A 55 -1.95 5.96 8.82
CA TRP A 55 -2.35 4.57 8.73
C TRP A 55 -1.31 3.67 9.42
N ARG A 56 -1.80 2.57 9.98
CA ARG A 56 -0.90 1.55 10.54
C ARG A 56 -0.35 0.72 9.40
N VAL A 57 0.96 0.56 9.36
CA VAL A 57 1.64 -0.12 8.27
C VAL A 57 2.21 -1.45 8.73
N SER A 58 1.94 -2.50 7.96
CA SER A 58 2.57 -3.80 8.12
C SER A 58 3.05 -4.27 6.76
N VAL A 59 4.09 -5.11 6.73
CA VAL A 59 4.63 -5.62 5.48
C VAL A 59 4.77 -7.13 5.58
N GLU A 60 4.33 -7.83 4.54
CA GLU A 60 4.54 -9.26 4.40
C GLU A 60 5.35 -9.54 3.15
N GLU A 61 6.30 -10.44 3.24
CA GLU A 61 7.02 -10.91 2.07
C GLU A 61 6.18 -11.94 1.34
N ARG A 62 6.22 -11.90 0.03
CA ARG A 62 5.53 -12.85 -0.83
C ARG A 62 6.46 -13.33 -1.91
N GLU A 63 6.14 -14.47 -2.51
CA GLU A 63 6.86 -14.92 -3.67
C GLU A 63 6.74 -13.87 -4.78
N GLY A 64 7.87 -13.35 -5.21
CA GLY A 64 7.92 -12.33 -6.26
C GLY A 64 7.68 -10.91 -5.80
N GLY A 65 7.58 -10.66 -4.49
CA GLY A 65 7.37 -9.29 -4.05
C GLY A 65 6.96 -9.15 -2.60
N TYR A 66 6.19 -8.10 -2.33
CA TYR A 66 5.78 -7.74 -0.97
C TYR A 66 4.32 -7.30 -0.96
N LYS A 67 3.67 -7.49 0.17
CA LYS A 67 2.35 -6.95 0.42
C LYS A 67 2.47 -5.91 1.54
N VAL A 68 2.09 -4.68 1.26
CA VAL A 68 2.06 -3.61 2.27
C VAL A 68 0.62 -3.48 2.73
N ILE A 69 0.41 -3.64 4.03
CA ILE A 69 -0.93 -3.62 4.61
C ILE A 69 -1.09 -2.32 5.39
N LEU A 70 -2.11 -1.56 5.03
CA LEU A 70 -2.41 -0.28 5.64
C LEU A 70 -3.78 -0.39 6.32
N GLU A 71 -3.82 -0.09 7.60
CA GLU A 71 -5.06 -0.15 8.37
C GLU A 71 -5.28 1.14 9.16
N LYS A 72 -6.54 1.55 9.21
CA LYS A 72 -6.89 2.75 9.98
C LYS A 72 -8.27 2.62 10.62
#